data_eb26dc9a14de17ee485a1d441ed656bb
#
_entry.id   eb26dc9a14de17ee485a1d441ed656bb
#
_cell.length_a   1.000
_cell.length_b   1.000
_cell.length_c   1.000
_cell.angle_alpha   90.00
_cell.angle_beta   90.00
_cell.angle_gamma   90.00
#
_symmetry.space_group_name_H-M   'P 1'
#
loop_
_entity.id
_entity.type
_entity.pdbx_description
1 polymer ?
#
loop_
_entity_poly.entity_id
_entity_poly.type
_entity_poly.pdbx_seq_one_letter_code
_entity_poly.pdbx_strand_id
1 'polypeptide(L)'
;MNTRDKIITHALNISCEIYNANKNNIISNNNRSSSTIKAKRMFIYYLYEYMEIKHTGMKKYIKDINHASSIHHVNKFHFELQTYEDVKKYFNTFLTEMKKFNVYGGGFYEKRKEIKKLLNELNKIKND
;
A
#
# COMPACT_ATOMS: atom_id res chain seq x y z
N MET A 1 -9.04 5.75 -18.49
CA MET A 1 -8.27 5.24 -17.34
C MET A 1 -8.17 3.73 -17.44
N ASN A 2 -6.96 3.17 -17.38
CA ASN A 2 -6.77 1.72 -17.44
C ASN A 2 -7.11 1.06 -16.09
N THR A 3 -7.18 -0.26 -16.08
CA THR A 3 -7.54 -1.03 -14.88
C THR A 3 -6.59 -0.74 -13.72
N ARG A 4 -5.29 -0.65 -14.00
CA ARG A 4 -4.27 -0.39 -12.98
C ARG A 4 -4.48 0.98 -12.31
N ASP A 5 -4.77 2.00 -13.10
CA ASP A 5 -5.01 3.34 -12.56
C ASP A 5 -6.28 3.40 -11.72
N LYS A 6 -7.31 2.65 -12.10
CA LYS A 6 -8.54 2.54 -11.31
C LYS A 6 -8.27 1.90 -9.95
N ILE A 7 -7.45 0.85 -9.92
CA ILE A 7 -7.05 0.18 -8.68
C ILE A 7 -6.29 1.15 -7.77
N ILE A 8 -5.35 1.88 -8.33
CA ILE A 8 -4.54 2.84 -7.57
C ILE A 8 -5.41 3.96 -7.01
N THR A 9 -6.32 4.51 -7.83
CA THR A 9 -7.25 5.54 -7.38
C THR A 9 -8.14 5.03 -6.25
N HIS A 10 -8.62 3.81 -6.37
CA HIS A 10 -9.45 3.20 -5.32
C HIS A 10 -8.65 2.98 -4.04
N ALA A 11 -7.41 2.53 -4.17
CA ALA A 11 -6.52 2.35 -3.01
C ALA A 11 -6.32 3.67 -2.25
N LEU A 12 -6.13 4.76 -2.97
CA LEU A 12 -6.01 6.08 -2.37
C LEU A 12 -7.30 6.46 -1.62
N ASN A 13 -8.44 6.26 -2.26
CA ASN A 13 -9.74 6.58 -1.66
C ASN A 13 -9.99 5.78 -0.38
N ILE A 14 -9.71 4.48 -0.38
CA ILE A 14 -9.91 3.64 0.79
C ILE A 14 -8.94 4.02 1.91
N SER A 15 -7.68 4.28 1.59
CA SER A 15 -6.72 4.76 2.59
C SER A 15 -7.20 6.03 3.29
N CYS A 16 -7.76 6.95 2.52
CA CYS A 16 -8.32 8.20 3.05
C CYS A 16 -9.55 7.96 3.91
N GLU A 17 -10.44 7.07 3.51
CA GLU A 17 -11.63 6.73 4.29
C GLU A 17 -11.27 6.14 5.65
N ILE A 18 -10.32 5.20 5.67
CA ILE A 18 -9.92 4.51 6.90
C ILE A 18 -9.36 5.50 7.92
N TYR A 19 -8.53 6.44 7.48
CA TYR A 19 -7.89 7.38 8.39
C TYR A 19 -8.53 8.76 8.42
N ASN A 20 -9.65 8.94 7.72
CA ASN A 20 -10.35 10.23 7.62
C ASN A 20 -9.40 11.33 7.13
N ALA A 21 -8.70 11.04 6.05
CA ALA A 21 -7.74 11.96 5.43
C ALA A 21 -8.30 12.48 4.10
N ASN A 22 -7.75 13.60 3.62
CA ASN A 22 -8.12 14.18 2.34
C ASN A 22 -7.12 13.73 1.27
N LYS A 23 -7.61 13.16 0.17
CA LYS A 23 -6.75 12.64 -0.89
C LYS A 23 -5.86 13.72 -1.51
N ASN A 24 -6.37 14.95 -1.63
CA ASN A 24 -5.57 16.05 -2.19
C ASN A 24 -4.35 16.37 -1.31
N ASN A 25 -4.47 16.23 0.00
CA ASN A 25 -3.35 16.41 0.92
C ASN A 25 -2.28 15.34 0.75
N ILE A 26 -2.67 14.13 0.37
CA ILE A 26 -1.72 13.06 0.08
C ILE A 26 -1.03 13.30 -1.26
N ILE A 27 -1.81 13.57 -2.31
CA ILE A 27 -1.29 13.77 -3.66
C ILE A 27 -0.34 14.96 -3.71
N SER A 28 -0.72 16.08 -3.09
CA SER A 28 0.11 17.31 -3.07
C SER A 28 1.33 17.19 -2.15
N ASN A 29 1.32 16.24 -1.23
CA ASN A 29 2.43 15.97 -0.32
C ASN A 29 2.82 17.18 0.54
N ASN A 30 1.84 17.97 0.94
CA ASN A 30 2.08 19.22 1.69
C ASN A 30 1.44 19.27 3.07
N ASN A 31 0.83 18.18 3.51
CA ASN A 31 0.12 18.13 4.80
C ASN A 31 0.78 17.07 5.69
N ARG A 32 1.07 17.44 6.94
CA ARG A 32 1.74 16.57 7.92
C ARG A 32 0.86 16.16 9.09
N SER A 33 -0.45 16.28 8.96
CA SER A 33 -1.35 15.78 10.01
C SER A 33 -1.18 14.27 10.18
N SER A 34 -1.44 13.77 11.37
CA SER A 34 -1.30 12.35 11.70
C SER A 34 -2.13 11.47 10.77
N SER A 35 -3.39 11.85 10.50
CA SER A 35 -4.27 11.09 9.62
C SER A 35 -3.75 11.05 8.19
N THR A 36 -3.25 12.17 7.68
CA THR A 36 -2.68 12.25 6.32
C THR A 36 -1.43 11.37 6.20
N ILE A 37 -0.55 11.41 7.19
CA ILE A 37 0.68 10.60 7.18
C ILE A 37 0.34 9.12 7.22
N LYS A 38 -0.59 8.71 8.06
CA LYS A 38 -1.00 7.30 8.19
C LYS A 38 -1.63 6.80 6.90
N ALA A 39 -2.53 7.56 6.30
CA ALA A 39 -3.17 7.20 5.03
C ALA A 39 -2.14 7.12 3.90
N LYS A 40 -1.26 8.11 3.81
CA LYS A 40 -0.18 8.13 2.81
C LYS A 40 0.73 6.92 2.94
N ARG A 41 1.10 6.56 4.16
CA ARG A 41 1.98 5.41 4.42
C ARG A 41 1.34 4.10 4.00
N MET A 42 0.08 3.89 4.34
CA MET A 42 -0.68 2.70 3.92
C MET A 42 -0.77 2.62 2.40
N PHE A 43 -1.06 3.73 1.74
CA PHE A 43 -1.16 3.83 0.29
C PHE A 43 0.18 3.48 -0.38
N ILE A 44 1.28 4.08 0.06
CA ILE A 44 2.62 3.81 -0.48
C ILE A 44 2.99 2.33 -0.30
N TYR A 45 2.74 1.78 0.89
CA TYR A 45 3.03 0.37 1.18
C TYR A 45 2.28 -0.55 0.21
N TYR A 46 0.98 -0.28 -0.02
CA TYR A 46 0.19 -1.07 -0.97
C TYR A 46 0.73 -0.96 -2.39
N LEU A 47 1.07 0.23 -2.83
CA LEU A 47 1.65 0.42 -4.17
C LEU A 47 2.95 -0.35 -4.33
N TYR A 48 3.80 -0.33 -3.33
CA TYR A 48 5.09 -1.01 -3.38
C TYR A 48 4.96 -2.53 -3.30
N GLU A 49 4.25 -3.03 -2.28
CA GLU A 49 4.19 -4.47 -2.00
C GLU A 49 3.19 -5.22 -2.87
N TYR A 50 2.08 -4.61 -3.24
CA TYR A 50 1.00 -5.29 -3.97
C TYR A 50 0.95 -4.92 -5.44
N MET A 51 1.25 -3.67 -5.78
CA MET A 51 1.24 -3.20 -7.17
C MET A 51 2.61 -3.23 -7.83
N GLU A 52 3.64 -3.54 -7.08
CA GLU A 52 5.03 -3.61 -7.53
C GLU A 52 5.54 -2.31 -8.16
N ILE A 53 5.09 -1.18 -7.61
CA ILE A 53 5.58 0.13 -8.04
C ILE A 53 6.86 0.43 -7.28
N LYS A 54 7.95 0.67 -8.02
CA LYS A 54 9.26 0.97 -7.43
C LYS A 54 9.23 2.32 -6.70
N HIS A 55 10.12 2.49 -5.73
CA HIS A 55 10.22 3.76 -4.98
C HIS A 55 10.39 4.97 -5.91
N THR A 56 11.15 4.81 -6.98
CA THR A 56 11.35 5.86 -7.98
C THR A 56 10.08 6.18 -8.77
N GLY A 57 9.13 5.25 -8.83
CA GLY A 57 7.86 5.44 -9.53
C GLY A 57 6.78 6.11 -8.70
N MET A 58 7.01 6.32 -7.42
CA MET A 58 6.01 6.92 -6.52
C MET A 58 5.70 8.38 -6.86
N LYS A 59 6.62 9.08 -7.50
CA LYS A 59 6.42 10.47 -7.94
C LYS A 59 5.24 10.65 -8.88
N LYS A 60 4.85 9.61 -9.58
CA LYS A 60 3.67 9.64 -10.45
C LYS A 60 2.38 9.87 -9.66
N TYR A 61 2.35 9.44 -8.41
CA TYR A 61 1.13 9.45 -7.59
C TYR A 61 1.18 10.46 -6.45
N ILE A 62 2.37 10.77 -5.96
CA ILE A 62 2.57 11.71 -4.84
C ILE A 62 3.62 12.73 -5.25
N LYS A 63 3.21 13.99 -5.30
CA LYS A 63 4.05 15.08 -5.77
C LYS A 63 5.34 15.18 -4.95
N ASP A 64 6.47 15.27 -5.64
CA ASP A 64 7.79 15.53 -5.06
C ASP A 64 8.24 14.54 -3.98
N ILE A 65 7.63 13.35 -3.92
CA ILE A 65 8.13 12.33 -3.00
C ILE A 65 9.49 11.83 -3.49
N ASN A 66 10.48 11.82 -2.60
CA ASN A 66 11.80 11.33 -2.98
C ASN A 66 11.94 9.85 -2.63
N HIS A 67 13.00 9.24 -3.18
CA HIS A 67 13.29 7.82 -3.02
C HIS A 67 13.43 7.43 -1.54
N ALA A 68 14.18 8.21 -0.78
CA ALA A 68 14.43 7.95 0.64
C ALA A 68 13.13 8.01 1.46
N SER A 69 12.26 8.97 1.16
CA SER A 69 10.97 9.10 1.85
C SER A 69 10.07 7.90 1.57
N SER A 70 10.02 7.45 0.32
CA SER A 70 9.24 6.27 -0.06
C SER A 70 9.73 5.02 0.68
N ILE A 71 11.03 4.80 0.73
CA ILE A 71 11.65 3.69 1.47
C ILE A 71 11.28 3.78 2.95
N HIS A 72 11.39 4.97 3.54
CA HIS A 72 11.06 5.19 4.95
C HIS A 72 9.61 4.80 5.26
N HIS A 73 8.67 5.23 4.42
CA HIS A 73 7.25 4.90 4.64
C HIS A 73 6.98 3.39 4.55
N VAL A 74 7.58 2.72 3.57
CA VAL A 74 7.42 1.26 3.43
C VAL A 74 7.98 0.53 4.64
N ASN A 75 9.19 0.87 5.06
CA ASN A 75 9.84 0.23 6.20
C ASN A 75 9.10 0.49 7.50
N LYS A 76 8.64 1.72 7.70
CA LYS A 76 7.89 2.10 8.90
C LYS A 76 6.55 1.36 8.97
N PHE A 77 5.84 1.27 7.85
CA PHE A 77 4.57 0.55 7.82
C PHE A 77 4.75 -0.94 8.06
N HIS A 78 5.80 -1.52 7.50
CA HIS A 78 6.14 -2.93 7.75
C HIS A 78 6.35 -3.19 9.24
N PHE A 79 7.10 -2.31 9.90
CA PHE A 79 7.31 -2.39 11.35
C PHE A 79 5.99 -2.24 12.12
N GLU A 80 5.16 -1.28 11.73
CA GLU A 80 3.87 -1.03 12.39
C GLU A 80 2.92 -2.21 12.25
N LEU A 81 2.90 -2.88 11.08
CA LEU A 81 2.11 -4.08 10.87
C LEU A 81 2.50 -5.22 11.81
N GLN A 82 3.77 -5.32 12.15
CA GLN A 82 4.26 -6.37 13.05
C GLN A 82 4.05 -6.01 14.53
N THR A 83 3.93 -4.73 14.84
CA THR A 83 3.98 -4.23 16.21
C THR A 83 2.61 -3.83 16.75
N TYR A 84 1.76 -3.21 15.93
CA TYR A 84 0.52 -2.59 16.39
C TYR A 84 -0.71 -3.30 15.84
N GLU A 85 -1.57 -3.77 16.75
CA GLU A 85 -2.79 -4.51 16.38
C GLU A 85 -3.79 -3.63 15.61
N ASP A 86 -3.89 -2.35 15.94
CA ASP A 86 -4.77 -1.42 15.24
C ASP A 86 -4.35 -1.23 13.77
N VAL A 87 -3.06 -1.15 13.51
CA VAL A 87 -2.54 -1.04 12.14
C VAL A 87 -2.87 -2.31 11.34
N LYS A 88 -2.69 -3.49 11.94
CA LYS A 88 -3.09 -4.76 11.32
C LYS A 88 -4.57 -4.77 10.96
N LYS A 89 -5.40 -4.33 11.88
CA LYS A 89 -6.85 -4.27 11.71
C LYS A 89 -7.25 -3.35 10.55
N TYR A 90 -6.69 -2.15 10.53
CA TYR A 90 -6.96 -1.19 9.47
C TYR A 90 -6.47 -1.68 8.12
N PHE A 91 -5.32 -2.31 8.06
CA PHE A 91 -4.80 -2.85 6.81
C PHE A 91 -5.63 -4.04 6.32
N ASN A 92 -6.11 -4.89 7.21
CA ASN A 92 -7.03 -5.98 6.85
C ASN A 92 -8.35 -5.43 6.28
N THR A 93 -8.88 -4.37 6.87
CA THR A 93 -10.06 -3.68 6.35
C THR A 93 -9.78 -3.12 4.95
N PHE A 94 -8.64 -2.48 4.79
CA PHE A 94 -8.19 -1.94 3.49
C PHE A 94 -8.14 -3.05 2.43
N LEU A 95 -7.49 -4.17 2.73
CA LEU A 95 -7.37 -5.28 1.79
C LEU A 95 -8.73 -5.88 1.46
N THR A 96 -9.63 -6.00 2.43
CA THR A 96 -10.99 -6.50 2.21
C THR A 96 -11.73 -5.59 1.24
N GLU A 97 -11.65 -4.28 1.41
CA GLU A 97 -12.29 -3.31 0.51
C GLU A 97 -11.68 -3.35 -0.89
N MET A 98 -10.36 -3.54 -0.97
CA MET A 98 -9.69 -3.66 -2.26
C MET A 98 -10.14 -4.93 -3.01
N LYS A 99 -10.35 -6.03 -2.29
CA LYS A 99 -10.87 -7.27 -2.88
C LYS A 99 -12.27 -7.07 -3.46
N LYS A 100 -13.13 -6.40 -2.73
CA LYS A 100 -14.51 -6.12 -3.19
C LYS A 100 -14.53 -5.29 -4.46
N PHE A 101 -13.68 -4.29 -4.53
CA PHE A 101 -13.58 -3.44 -5.73
C PHE A 101 -13.11 -4.23 -6.92
N ASN A 102 -12.27 -5.23 -6.71
CA ASN A 102 -11.46 -5.73 -7.79
C ASN A 102 -11.75 -7.16 -8.19
N VAL A 103 -12.83 -7.33 -8.94
CA VAL A 103 -13.17 -8.60 -9.57
C VAL A 103 -12.12 -9.01 -10.61
N TYR A 104 -11.43 -8.04 -11.23
CA TYR A 104 -10.54 -8.32 -12.37
C TYR A 104 -9.08 -8.00 -12.14
N GLY A 105 -8.75 -7.05 -11.29
CA GLY A 105 -7.38 -6.57 -11.11
C GLY A 105 -6.79 -6.89 -9.75
N GLY A 106 -7.51 -6.63 -8.64
CA GLY A 106 -6.99 -6.85 -7.28
C GLY A 106 -6.71 -8.29 -6.97
N GLY A 107 -7.56 -9.19 -7.44
CA GLY A 107 -7.36 -10.63 -7.29
C GLY A 107 -6.05 -11.11 -7.88
N PHE A 108 -5.64 -10.53 -9.00
CA PHE A 108 -4.38 -10.86 -9.65
C PHE A 108 -3.18 -10.50 -8.75
N TYR A 109 -3.17 -9.31 -8.19
CA TYR A 109 -2.06 -8.88 -7.34
C TYR A 109 -1.99 -9.66 -6.03
N GLU A 110 -3.12 -10.02 -5.47
CA GLU A 110 -3.17 -10.86 -4.28
C GLU A 110 -2.64 -12.26 -4.55
N LYS A 111 -3.00 -12.85 -5.68
CA LYS A 111 -2.47 -14.15 -6.08
C LYS A 111 -0.95 -14.10 -6.24
N ARG A 112 -0.42 -13.02 -6.79
CA ARG A 112 1.03 -12.83 -6.90
C ARG A 112 1.68 -12.78 -5.52
N LYS A 113 1.07 -12.11 -4.56
CA LYS A 113 1.56 -12.05 -3.19
C LYS A 113 1.58 -13.43 -2.54
N GLU A 114 0.52 -14.21 -2.71
CA GLU A 114 0.44 -15.58 -2.22
C GLU A 114 1.52 -16.46 -2.84
N ILE A 115 1.74 -16.34 -4.14
CA ILE A 115 2.77 -17.08 -4.85
C ILE A 115 4.15 -16.74 -4.29
N LYS A 116 4.45 -15.47 -4.08
CA LYS A 116 5.72 -15.05 -3.47
C LYS A 116 5.90 -15.65 -2.07
N LYS A 117 4.84 -15.65 -1.28
CA LYS A 117 4.87 -16.23 0.07
C LYS A 117 5.18 -17.72 0.02
N LEU A 118 4.52 -18.46 -0.88
CA LEU A 118 4.75 -19.89 -1.05
C LEU A 118 6.17 -20.18 -1.53
N LEU A 119 6.69 -19.38 -2.44
CA LEU A 119 8.07 -19.51 -2.91
C LEU A 119 9.07 -19.30 -1.79
N ASN A 120 8.83 -18.31 -0.92
CA ASN A 120 9.68 -18.05 0.22
C ASN A 120 9.67 -19.21 1.22
N GLU A 121 8.50 -19.81 1.45
CA GLU A 121 8.38 -20.99 2.31
C GLU A 121 9.14 -22.19 1.74
N LEU A 122 9.05 -22.42 0.43
CA LEU A 122 9.80 -23.47 -0.25
C LEU A 122 11.29 -23.25 -0.14
N ASN A 123 11.76 -22.02 -0.29
CA ASN A 123 13.18 -21.69 -0.14
C ASN A 123 13.69 -21.95 1.28
N LYS A 124 12.88 -21.69 2.28
CA LYS A 124 13.22 -22.02 3.68
C LYS A 124 13.39 -23.51 3.86
N ILE A 125 12.51 -24.33 3.30
CA ILE A 125 12.59 -25.78 3.37
C ILE A 125 13.87 -26.30 2.72
N LYS A 126 14.24 -25.73 1.55
CA LYS A 126 15.45 -26.12 0.82
C LYS A 126 16.73 -25.76 1.55
N ASN A 127 16.71 -24.71 2.36
CA ASN A 127 17.89 -24.21 3.08
C ASN A 127 18.06 -24.81 4.47
N ASP A 128 17.10 -25.58 4.90
CA ASP A 128 17.17 -26.34 6.12
C ASP A 128 17.77 -27.74 5.84
#